data_be240f51b4259f9360330e93ac88865c
#
_entry.id   be240f51b4259f9360330e93ac88865c
#
_cell.length_a   1.000
_cell.length_b   1.000
_cell.length_c   1.000
_cell.angle_alpha   90.00
_cell.angle_beta   90.00
_cell.angle_gamma   90.00
#
_symmetry.space_group_name_H-M   'P 1'
#
loop_
_entity.id
_entity.type
_entity.pdbx_description
1 polymer ?
#
loop_
_entity_poly.entity_id
_entity_poly.type
_entity_poly.pdbx_seq_one_letter_code
_entity_poly.pdbx_strand_id
1 'polypeptide(L)'
;MELKALEEKLGYVFRDSSLLELAIIHKSSNNSLNNERLEFLGDAILNSIISEYLFMKFPNEKEGLLTRMRSHLVKGETLTKKANEIGIIKFIKLSKGTALLSDNRKHSILEGSIESIIGAVFLDKGWDAAKSFIIEIFTKELS
;
A
#
# COMPACT_ATOMS: atom_id res chain seq x y z
N MET A 1 13.47 -11.11 -11.56
CA MET A 1 14.65 -10.32 -11.14
C MET A 1 14.22 -9.01 -10.47
N GLU A 2 13.45 -8.22 -11.18
CA GLU A 2 12.94 -6.97 -10.63
C GLU A 2 12.08 -7.16 -9.39
N LEU A 3 11.28 -8.23 -9.33
CA LEU A 3 10.42 -8.49 -8.19
C LEU A 3 11.21 -8.74 -6.91
N LYS A 4 12.36 -9.40 -7.01
CA LYS A 4 13.20 -9.61 -5.83
C LYS A 4 13.73 -8.30 -5.27
N ALA A 5 14.10 -7.37 -6.13
CA ALA A 5 14.56 -6.06 -5.71
C ALA A 5 13.44 -5.30 -5.00
N LEU A 6 12.21 -5.42 -5.52
CA LEU A 6 11.06 -4.80 -4.87
C LEU A 6 10.76 -5.45 -3.53
N GLU A 7 10.81 -6.78 -3.46
CA GLU A 7 10.60 -7.50 -2.19
C GLU A 7 11.58 -7.05 -1.12
N GLU A 8 12.84 -6.84 -1.50
CA GLU A 8 13.84 -6.35 -0.56
C GLU A 8 13.47 -4.96 -0.01
N LYS A 9 13.01 -4.08 -0.89
CA LYS A 9 12.60 -2.73 -0.49
C LYS A 9 11.34 -2.76 0.37
N LEU A 10 10.42 -3.70 0.10
CA LEU A 10 9.20 -3.85 0.87
C LEU A 10 9.43 -4.54 2.23
N GLY A 11 10.52 -5.29 2.35
CA GLY A 11 10.79 -6.10 3.53
C GLY A 11 9.85 -7.29 3.66
N TYR A 12 9.35 -7.79 2.53
CA TYR A 12 8.40 -8.89 2.51
C TYR A 12 8.66 -9.81 1.31
N VAL A 13 8.73 -11.11 1.55
CA VAL A 13 8.93 -12.11 0.50
C VAL A 13 7.62 -12.85 0.23
N PHE A 14 7.11 -12.76 -0.99
CA PHE A 14 5.85 -13.39 -1.36
C PHE A 14 6.02 -14.91 -1.54
N ARG A 15 5.04 -15.65 -1.03
CA ARG A 15 4.91 -17.09 -1.32
C ARG A 15 4.43 -17.27 -2.75
N ASP A 16 3.46 -16.45 -3.16
CA ASP A 16 2.94 -16.43 -4.52
C ASP A 16 3.33 -15.10 -5.17
N SER A 17 4.42 -15.11 -5.94
CA SER A 17 4.94 -13.92 -6.58
C SER A 17 4.01 -13.31 -7.62
N SER A 18 3.04 -14.09 -8.12
CA SER A 18 2.07 -13.57 -9.08
C SER A 18 1.18 -12.49 -8.48
N LEU A 19 1.00 -12.51 -7.15
CA LEU A 19 0.25 -11.47 -6.45
C LEU A 19 0.99 -10.13 -6.49
N LEU A 20 2.30 -10.15 -6.29
CA LEU A 20 3.10 -8.93 -6.38
C LEU A 20 3.16 -8.43 -7.82
N GLU A 21 3.29 -9.35 -8.78
CA GLU A 21 3.28 -9.01 -10.20
C GLU A 21 2.01 -8.24 -10.56
N LEU A 22 0.85 -8.75 -10.13
CA LEU A 22 -0.42 -8.10 -10.38
C LEU A 22 -0.52 -6.74 -9.66
N ALA A 23 -0.01 -6.67 -8.45
CA ALA A 23 -0.09 -5.45 -7.61
C ALA A 23 0.62 -4.25 -8.24
N ILE A 24 1.58 -4.47 -9.12
CA ILE A 24 2.34 -3.39 -9.75
C ILE A 24 1.93 -3.09 -11.19
N ILE A 25 0.85 -3.70 -11.68
CA ILE A 25 0.35 -3.41 -13.03
C ILE A 25 -0.74 -2.34 -12.93
N HIS A 26 -0.41 -1.14 -13.40
CA HIS A 26 -1.38 -0.04 -13.46
C HIS A 26 -2.30 -0.25 -14.67
N LYS A 27 -3.55 0.21 -14.54
CA LYS A 27 -4.55 0.07 -15.61
C LYS A 27 -4.12 0.70 -16.93
N SER A 28 -3.24 1.70 -16.90
CA SER A 28 -2.74 2.31 -18.13
C SER A 28 -1.87 1.35 -18.93
N SER A 29 -1.23 0.38 -18.26
CA SER A 29 -0.39 -0.63 -18.91
C SER A 29 -1.21 -1.80 -19.43
N ASN A 30 -2.25 -2.20 -18.69
CA ASN A 30 -3.11 -3.32 -19.07
C ASN A 30 -4.52 -3.07 -18.53
N ASN A 31 -5.46 -2.86 -19.44
CA ASN A 31 -6.84 -2.52 -19.07
C ASN A 31 -7.62 -3.69 -18.47
N SER A 32 -7.23 -4.93 -18.77
CA SER A 32 -7.94 -6.11 -18.26
C SER A 32 -7.28 -6.73 -17.04
N LEU A 33 -5.95 -6.78 -17.01
CA LEU A 33 -5.19 -7.40 -15.93
C LEU A 33 -4.38 -6.31 -15.24
N ASN A 34 -4.88 -5.85 -14.11
CA ASN A 34 -4.26 -4.73 -13.40
C ASN A 34 -4.56 -4.79 -11.90
N ASN A 35 -4.09 -3.80 -11.18
CA ASN A 35 -4.12 -3.81 -9.72
C ASN A 35 -5.36 -3.18 -9.08
N GLU A 36 -6.37 -2.79 -9.85
CA GLU A 36 -7.52 -2.08 -9.27
C GLU A 36 -8.26 -2.87 -8.20
N ARG A 37 -8.47 -4.15 -8.40
CA ARG A 37 -9.18 -4.97 -7.40
C ARG A 37 -8.35 -5.19 -6.15
N LEU A 38 -7.03 -5.32 -6.29
CA LEU A 38 -6.13 -5.42 -5.15
C LEU A 38 -6.08 -4.10 -4.37
N GLU A 39 -6.12 -2.98 -5.07
CA GLU A 39 -6.18 -1.65 -4.46
C GLU A 39 -7.45 -1.53 -3.60
N PHE A 40 -8.59 -1.94 -4.15
CA PHE A 40 -9.86 -1.93 -3.42
C PHE A 40 -9.76 -2.75 -2.13
N LEU A 41 -9.23 -3.97 -2.22
CA LEU A 41 -9.07 -4.84 -1.06
C LEU A 41 -8.08 -4.24 -0.06
N GLY A 42 -6.95 -3.77 -0.58
CA GLY A 42 -5.89 -3.21 0.28
C GLY A 42 -6.33 -1.99 1.06
N ASP A 43 -7.17 -1.16 0.45
CA ASP A 43 -7.73 0.01 1.14
C ASP A 43 -8.51 -0.43 2.38
N ALA A 44 -9.36 -1.43 2.24
CA ALA A 44 -10.16 -1.95 3.36
C ALA A 44 -9.27 -2.58 4.44
N ILE A 45 -8.28 -3.37 4.03
CA ILE A 45 -7.37 -4.03 4.96
C ILE A 45 -6.54 -3.00 5.72
N LEU A 46 -6.00 -2.00 5.03
CA LEU A 46 -5.23 -0.93 5.66
C LEU A 46 -6.05 -0.21 6.72
N ASN A 47 -7.26 0.20 6.36
CA ASN A 47 -8.14 0.91 7.30
C ASN A 47 -8.50 0.05 8.52
N SER A 48 -8.77 -1.23 8.30
CA SER A 48 -9.12 -2.14 9.39
C SER A 48 -7.96 -2.38 10.34
N ILE A 49 -6.77 -2.58 9.81
CA ILE A 49 -5.58 -2.84 10.63
C ILE A 49 -5.18 -1.60 11.43
N ILE A 50 -5.21 -0.43 10.80
CA ILE A 50 -4.90 0.81 11.51
C ILE A 50 -5.94 1.05 12.60
N SER A 51 -7.21 0.77 12.31
CA SER A 51 -8.29 0.92 13.31
C SER A 51 -8.06 0.02 14.53
N GLU A 52 -7.73 -1.23 14.30
CA GLU A 52 -7.42 -2.17 15.38
C GLU A 52 -6.23 -1.69 16.19
N TYR A 53 -5.17 -1.28 15.50
CA TYR A 53 -3.96 -0.79 16.15
C TYR A 53 -4.26 0.39 17.07
N LEU A 54 -4.99 1.39 16.57
CA LEU A 54 -5.33 2.59 17.34
C LEU A 54 -6.26 2.26 18.50
N PHE A 55 -7.22 1.38 18.28
CA PHE A 55 -8.15 0.94 19.31
C PHE A 55 -7.39 0.34 20.49
N MET A 56 -6.42 -0.51 20.21
CA MET A 56 -5.65 -1.19 21.25
C MET A 56 -4.64 -0.26 21.92
N LYS A 57 -4.01 0.63 21.16
CA LYS A 57 -2.98 1.50 21.68
C LYS A 57 -3.54 2.66 22.52
N PHE A 58 -4.72 3.13 22.20
CA PHE A 58 -5.35 4.28 22.86
C PHE A 58 -6.70 3.92 23.47
N PRO A 59 -6.70 3.06 24.51
CA PRO A 59 -7.97 2.54 25.06
C PRO A 59 -8.86 3.60 25.72
N ASN A 60 -8.32 4.76 26.04
CA ASN A 60 -9.08 5.82 26.70
C ASN A 60 -9.54 6.91 25.75
N GLU A 61 -9.21 6.81 24.46
CA GLU A 61 -9.62 7.82 23.48
C GLU A 61 -10.99 7.49 22.88
N LYS A 62 -11.73 8.55 22.57
CA LYS A 62 -13.08 8.40 21.98
C LYS A 62 -13.00 8.27 20.46
N GLU A 63 -14.10 7.81 19.90
CA GLU A 63 -14.22 7.56 18.46
C GLU A 63 -13.77 8.74 17.59
N GLY A 64 -14.16 9.96 17.96
CA GLY A 64 -13.81 11.14 17.14
C GLY A 64 -12.32 11.32 16.95
N LEU A 65 -11.55 11.15 18.03
CA LEU A 65 -10.09 11.27 17.94
C LEU A 65 -9.49 10.08 17.17
N LEU A 66 -9.97 8.88 17.45
CA LEU A 66 -9.49 7.69 16.75
C LEU A 66 -9.73 7.79 15.25
N THR A 67 -10.89 8.31 14.85
CA THR A 67 -11.23 8.51 13.44
C THR A 67 -10.29 9.53 12.79
N ARG A 68 -10.00 10.64 13.51
CA ARG A 68 -9.07 11.66 12.98
C ARG A 68 -7.65 11.11 12.85
N MET A 69 -7.19 10.34 13.83
CA MET A 69 -5.87 9.72 13.80
C MET A 69 -5.76 8.77 12.60
N ARG A 70 -6.76 7.93 12.40
CA ARG A 70 -6.79 7.00 11.27
C ARG A 70 -6.74 7.76 9.95
N SER A 71 -7.60 8.76 9.79
CA SER A 71 -7.63 9.56 8.56
C SER A 71 -6.27 10.17 8.25
N HIS A 72 -5.58 10.68 9.27
CA HIS A 72 -4.27 11.27 9.09
C HIS A 72 -3.23 10.24 8.64
N LEU A 73 -3.28 9.04 9.20
CA LEU A 73 -2.33 7.97 8.86
C LEU A 73 -2.54 7.40 7.46
N VAL A 74 -3.80 7.27 7.01
CA VAL A 74 -4.10 6.61 5.73
C VAL A 74 -4.41 7.58 4.59
N LYS A 75 -4.26 8.88 4.81
CA LYS A 75 -4.54 9.84 3.72
C LYS A 75 -3.53 9.68 2.59
N GLY A 76 -3.97 10.08 1.38
CA GLY A 76 -3.17 9.92 0.18
C GLY A 76 -1.76 10.49 0.27
N GLU A 77 -1.62 11.63 0.95
CA GLU A 77 -0.34 12.30 1.16
C GLU A 77 0.66 11.40 1.91
N THR A 78 0.18 10.72 2.97
CA THR A 78 1.01 9.79 3.75
C THR A 78 1.38 8.57 2.92
N LEU A 79 0.41 7.99 2.21
CA LEU A 79 0.66 6.81 1.37
C LEU A 79 1.63 7.12 0.25
N THR A 80 1.50 8.29 -0.39
CA THR A 80 2.41 8.74 -1.43
C THR A 80 3.83 8.88 -0.88
N LYS A 81 3.96 9.45 0.31
CA LYS A 81 5.26 9.58 0.98
C LYS A 81 5.91 8.22 1.20
N LYS A 82 5.12 7.25 1.68
CA LYS A 82 5.63 5.88 1.90
C LYS A 82 6.07 5.23 0.59
N ALA A 83 5.27 5.39 -0.47
CA ALA A 83 5.61 4.86 -1.78
C ALA A 83 6.93 5.45 -2.29
N ASN A 84 7.14 6.75 -2.08
CA ASN A 84 8.38 7.41 -2.49
C ASN A 84 9.57 6.93 -1.67
N GLU A 85 9.40 6.74 -0.38
CA GLU A 85 10.47 6.23 0.49
C GLU A 85 10.93 4.84 0.06
N ILE A 86 9.98 4.00 -0.35
CA ILE A 86 10.27 2.64 -0.84
C ILE A 86 10.82 2.67 -2.26
N GLY A 87 10.47 3.68 -3.04
CA GLY A 87 10.88 3.78 -4.44
C GLY A 87 10.04 2.92 -5.36
N ILE A 88 8.77 2.75 -5.04
CA ILE A 88 7.84 1.88 -5.77
C ILE A 88 7.69 2.25 -7.24
N ILE A 89 7.75 3.54 -7.57
CA ILE A 89 7.44 4.01 -8.93
C ILE A 89 8.29 3.31 -10.01
N LYS A 90 9.52 2.94 -9.68
CA LYS A 90 10.43 2.26 -10.62
C LYS A 90 9.90 0.90 -11.04
N PHE A 91 9.05 0.30 -10.23
CA PHE A 91 8.56 -1.06 -10.44
C PHE A 91 7.16 -1.11 -11.04
N ILE A 92 6.43 0.00 -10.99
CA ILE A 92 5.05 0.04 -11.48
C ILE A 92 5.04 0.02 -13.01
N LYS A 93 4.25 -0.87 -13.58
CA LYS A 93 4.09 -0.95 -15.03
C LYS A 93 3.06 0.08 -15.48
N LEU A 94 3.52 1.06 -16.24
CA LEU A 94 2.73 2.18 -16.73
C LEU A 94 2.78 2.22 -18.26
N SER A 95 1.74 2.81 -18.88
CA SER A 95 1.83 3.16 -20.30
C SER A 95 2.89 4.26 -20.47
N LYS A 96 3.41 4.42 -21.70
CA LYS A 96 4.41 5.46 -21.98
C LYS A 96 3.90 6.85 -21.65
N GLY A 97 2.65 7.15 -22.01
CA GLY A 97 2.07 8.45 -21.72
C GLY A 97 1.93 8.71 -20.24
N THR A 98 1.49 7.70 -19.48
CA THR A 98 1.34 7.84 -18.03
C THR A 98 2.70 7.99 -17.35
N ALA A 99 3.71 7.28 -17.84
CA ALA A 99 5.07 7.38 -17.29
C ALA A 99 5.65 8.79 -17.42
N LEU A 100 5.18 9.56 -18.38
CA LEU A 100 5.65 10.93 -18.62
C LEU A 100 4.90 12.00 -17.81
N LEU A 101 3.89 11.61 -17.03
CA LEU A 101 3.17 12.56 -16.19
C LEU A 101 4.09 13.17 -15.13
N SER A 102 3.75 14.39 -14.68
CA SER A 102 4.47 15.02 -13.58
C SER A 102 4.31 14.23 -12.29
N ASP A 103 5.20 14.45 -11.33
CA ASP A 103 5.17 13.76 -10.04
C ASP A 103 3.82 13.97 -9.33
N ASN A 104 3.29 15.18 -9.35
CA ASN A 104 1.98 15.47 -8.76
C ASN A 104 0.86 14.62 -9.34
N ARG A 105 0.90 14.39 -10.66
CA ARG A 105 -0.14 13.62 -11.34
C ARG A 105 0.00 12.12 -11.12
N LYS A 106 1.14 11.68 -10.58
CA LYS A 106 1.37 10.28 -10.25
C LYS A 106 1.00 9.94 -8.81
N HIS A 107 0.60 10.93 -7.99
CA HIS A 107 0.28 10.68 -6.58
C HIS A 107 -0.80 9.62 -6.40
N SER A 108 -1.87 9.65 -7.19
CA SER A 108 -2.94 8.66 -7.08
C SER A 108 -2.44 7.25 -7.45
N ILE A 109 -1.50 7.17 -8.40
CA ILE A 109 -0.91 5.90 -8.80
C ILE A 109 -0.08 5.32 -7.66
N LEU A 110 0.73 6.17 -7.01
CA LEU A 110 1.58 5.76 -5.89
C LEU A 110 0.73 5.32 -4.69
N GLU A 111 -0.29 6.09 -4.37
CA GLU A 111 -1.24 5.80 -3.31
C GLU A 111 -1.91 4.45 -3.55
N GLY A 112 -2.46 4.26 -4.75
CA GLY A 112 -3.12 3.02 -5.11
C GLY A 112 -2.17 1.83 -5.12
N SER A 113 -0.90 2.05 -5.44
CA SER A 113 0.10 0.97 -5.47
C SER A 113 0.44 0.47 -4.06
N ILE A 114 0.52 1.36 -3.08
CA ILE A 114 0.70 0.94 -1.69
C ILE A 114 -0.48 0.07 -1.28
N GLU A 115 -1.70 0.50 -1.59
CA GLU A 115 -2.90 -0.25 -1.24
C GLU A 115 -2.95 -1.60 -1.94
N SER A 116 -2.60 -1.65 -3.24
CA SER A 116 -2.63 -2.92 -3.96
C SER A 116 -1.60 -3.90 -3.43
N ILE A 117 -0.43 -3.42 -3.01
CA ILE A 117 0.59 -4.27 -2.40
C ILE A 117 0.10 -4.81 -1.05
N ILE A 118 -0.57 -3.98 -0.25
CA ILE A 118 -1.17 -4.43 1.00
C ILE A 118 -2.20 -5.54 0.74
N GLY A 119 -3.05 -5.35 -0.27
CA GLY A 119 -4.02 -6.37 -0.67
C GLY A 119 -3.35 -7.67 -1.07
N ALA A 120 -2.24 -7.57 -1.81
CA ALA A 120 -1.48 -8.74 -2.25
C ALA A 120 -0.85 -9.48 -1.05
N VAL A 121 -0.27 -8.75 -0.09
CA VAL A 121 0.29 -9.35 1.12
C VAL A 121 -0.79 -10.09 1.91
N PHE A 122 -1.96 -9.46 2.04
CA PHE A 122 -3.08 -10.07 2.74
C PHE A 122 -3.51 -11.39 2.08
N LEU A 123 -3.63 -11.40 0.77
CA LEU A 123 -4.02 -12.63 0.05
C LEU A 123 -2.93 -13.70 0.14
N ASP A 124 -1.67 -13.27 0.22
CA ASP A 124 -0.54 -14.20 0.25
C ASP A 124 -0.42 -14.94 1.58
N LYS A 125 -0.50 -14.22 2.70
CA LYS A 125 -0.25 -14.82 4.02
C LYS A 125 -1.24 -14.38 5.11
N GLY A 126 -2.27 -13.64 4.77
CA GLY A 126 -3.35 -13.31 5.69
C GLY A 126 -3.17 -12.08 6.54
N TRP A 127 -4.03 -11.96 7.55
CA TRP A 127 -4.14 -10.77 8.40
C TRP A 127 -2.85 -10.42 9.14
N ASP A 128 -2.24 -11.41 9.80
CA ASP A 128 -1.06 -11.14 10.61
C ASP A 128 0.12 -10.65 9.77
N ALA A 129 0.29 -11.22 8.58
CA ALA A 129 1.32 -10.78 7.66
C ALA A 129 1.06 -9.35 7.17
N ALA A 130 -0.18 -9.05 6.82
CA ALA A 130 -0.56 -7.70 6.40
C ALA A 130 -0.34 -6.70 7.54
N LYS A 131 -0.69 -7.09 8.76
CA LYS A 131 -0.50 -6.23 9.94
C LYS A 131 0.96 -5.95 10.18
N SER A 132 1.82 -6.96 10.15
CA SER A 132 3.27 -6.78 10.33
C SER A 132 3.83 -5.88 9.25
N PHE A 133 3.41 -6.08 8.01
CA PHE A 133 3.85 -5.27 6.88
C PHE A 133 3.46 -3.80 7.05
N ILE A 134 2.21 -3.55 7.41
CA ILE A 134 1.69 -2.18 7.61
C ILE A 134 2.39 -1.48 8.77
N ILE A 135 2.55 -2.17 9.90
CA ILE A 135 3.22 -1.58 11.06
C ILE A 135 4.66 -1.21 10.73
N GLU A 136 5.35 -2.06 10.00
CA GLU A 136 6.73 -1.81 9.58
C GLU A 136 6.82 -0.58 8.68
N ILE A 137 5.94 -0.47 7.69
CA ILE A 137 5.92 0.68 6.77
C ILE A 137 5.62 1.98 7.52
N PHE A 138 4.67 1.93 8.46
CA PHE A 138 4.22 3.12 9.18
C PHE A 138 4.93 3.33 10.53
N THR A 139 6.07 2.69 10.74
CA THR A 139 6.78 2.75 12.04
C THR A 139 6.95 4.18 12.56
N LYS A 140 7.37 5.10 11.70
CA LYS A 140 7.57 6.50 12.09
C LYS A 140 6.27 7.18 12.51
N GLU A 141 5.22 6.94 11.76
CA GLU A 141 3.92 7.56 11.99
C GLU A 141 3.21 6.99 13.22
N LEU A 142 3.53 5.76 13.58
CA LEU A 142 2.89 5.06 14.70
C LEU A 142 3.63 5.20 16.03
N SER A 143 4.83 5.75 16.03
CA SER A 143 5.62 5.91 17.25
C SER A 143 5.27 7.17 18.05
#